data_9166284a1eb60324d02386f9b2f67ec8
#
_entry.id   9166284a1eb60324d02386f9b2f67ec8
#
_cell.length_a   1.000
_cell.length_b   1.000
_cell.length_c   1.000
_cell.angle_alpha   90.00
_cell.angle_beta   90.00
_cell.angle_gamma   90.00
#
_symmetry.space_group_name_H-M   'P 1'
#
loop_
_entity.id
_entity.type
_entity.pdbx_description
1 polymer ?
#
loop_
_entity_poly.entity_id
_entity_poly.type
_entity_poly.pdbx_seq_one_letter_code
_entity_poly.pdbx_strand_id
1 'polypeptide(L)'
;MRDKEKERRFFDDCKLHFEHIRETVNDTFHAAGYELDKTDAVLEPSYICEALGLQGRLDYMQRDMSSFIEMKSGKADEYAIRGKVEPKENNKVQMLLYQAVLQYSMGMDHRKVKAYLLYTRYPLLYPSRPSWALVRRVIDLRNRIVADEYGIQLRNSLEYTAQKLEGINSFTCLLYTSPSPRDAHES
;
A
#
# COMPACT_ATOMS: atom_id res chain seq x y z
N MET A 1 -10.18 -22.14 27.39
CA MET A 1 -11.34 -21.92 26.50
C MET A 1 -11.15 -20.73 25.57
N ARG A 2 -10.58 -19.61 26.02
CA ARG A 2 -10.39 -18.36 25.23
C ARG A 2 -9.45 -18.52 24.01
N ASP A 3 -8.42 -19.39 24.07
CA ASP A 3 -7.46 -19.58 22.98
C ASP A 3 -8.04 -20.37 21.80
N LYS A 4 -8.81 -21.41 22.05
CA LYS A 4 -9.43 -22.22 20.97
C LYS A 4 -10.43 -21.42 20.13
N GLU A 5 -11.11 -20.46 20.73
CA GLU A 5 -12.06 -19.60 20.01
C GLU A 5 -11.32 -18.58 19.12
N LYS A 6 -10.20 -18.02 19.60
CA LYS A 6 -9.34 -17.14 18.81
C LYS A 6 -8.73 -17.90 17.63
N GLU A 7 -8.24 -19.10 17.87
CA GLU A 7 -7.67 -19.97 16.84
C GLU A 7 -8.71 -20.30 15.76
N ARG A 8 -9.92 -20.66 16.16
CA ARG A 8 -11.02 -20.92 15.22
C ARG A 8 -11.35 -19.69 14.37
N ARG A 9 -11.48 -18.51 14.99
CA ARG A 9 -11.73 -17.25 14.26
C ARG A 9 -10.62 -16.93 13.27
N PHE A 10 -9.37 -17.17 13.65
CA PHE A 10 -8.23 -16.99 12.75
C PHE A 10 -8.33 -17.89 11.51
N PHE A 11 -8.65 -19.17 11.69
CA PHE A 11 -8.83 -20.07 10.55
C PHE A 11 -10.03 -19.70 9.68
N ASP A 12 -11.13 -19.29 10.29
CA ASP A 12 -12.32 -18.83 9.55
C ASP A 12 -12.00 -17.57 8.72
N ASP A 13 -11.26 -16.59 9.28
CA ASP A 13 -10.79 -15.41 8.58
C ASP A 13 -9.83 -15.78 7.43
N CYS A 14 -8.87 -16.66 7.65
CA CYS A 14 -7.96 -17.14 6.60
C CYS A 14 -8.72 -17.80 5.44
N LYS A 15 -9.71 -18.62 5.75
CA LYS A 15 -10.56 -19.27 4.75
C LYS A 15 -11.34 -18.23 3.94
N LEU A 16 -11.94 -17.26 4.61
CA LEU A 16 -12.66 -16.16 3.95
C LEU A 16 -11.76 -15.40 2.97
N HIS A 17 -10.56 -15.00 3.42
CA HIS A 17 -9.60 -14.31 2.57
C HIS A 17 -9.21 -15.14 1.35
N PHE A 18 -8.96 -16.43 1.55
CA PHE A 18 -8.64 -17.35 0.46
C PHE A 18 -9.77 -17.46 -0.57
N GLU A 19 -11.01 -17.59 -0.12
CA GLU A 19 -12.18 -17.69 -0.99
C GLU A 19 -12.36 -16.41 -1.81
N HIS A 20 -12.21 -15.22 -1.20
CA HIS A 20 -12.31 -13.96 -1.91
C HIS A 20 -11.17 -13.74 -2.93
N ILE A 21 -9.94 -14.13 -2.59
CA ILE A 21 -8.82 -14.08 -3.55
C ILE A 21 -9.13 -15.01 -4.73
N ARG A 22 -9.60 -16.23 -4.46
CA ARG A 22 -9.94 -17.21 -5.49
C ARG A 22 -11.05 -16.71 -6.42
N GLU A 23 -12.10 -16.13 -5.87
CA GLU A 23 -13.19 -15.51 -6.63
C GLU A 23 -12.66 -14.37 -7.49
N THR A 24 -11.87 -13.45 -6.92
CA THR A 24 -11.29 -12.34 -7.66
C THR A 24 -10.44 -12.83 -8.84
N VAL A 25 -9.59 -13.83 -8.62
CA VAL A 25 -8.67 -14.35 -9.66
C VAL A 25 -9.44 -15.14 -10.74
N ASN A 26 -10.49 -15.86 -10.38
CA ASN A 26 -11.21 -16.67 -11.35
C ASN A 26 -12.28 -15.89 -12.12
N ASP A 27 -12.91 -14.92 -11.49
CA ASP A 27 -14.08 -14.24 -12.05
C ASP A 27 -13.74 -12.79 -12.43
N THR A 28 -13.19 -12.00 -11.50
CA THR A 28 -12.94 -10.57 -11.72
C THR A 28 -11.81 -10.32 -12.72
N PHE A 29 -10.76 -11.12 -12.74
CA PHE A 29 -9.65 -10.96 -13.68
C PHE A 29 -10.09 -11.04 -15.14
N HIS A 30 -11.11 -11.84 -15.42
CA HIS A 30 -11.66 -12.01 -16.77
C HIS A 30 -12.81 -11.04 -17.08
N ALA A 31 -13.23 -10.23 -16.10
CA ALA A 31 -14.30 -9.25 -16.32
C ALA A 31 -13.79 -8.10 -17.21
N ALA A 32 -14.73 -7.56 -18.01
CA ALA A 32 -14.43 -6.47 -18.92
C ALA A 32 -13.77 -5.28 -18.21
N GLY A 33 -12.65 -4.81 -18.72
CA GLY A 33 -11.92 -3.66 -18.21
C GLY A 33 -10.75 -3.97 -17.27
N TYR A 34 -10.63 -5.19 -16.75
CA TYR A 34 -9.47 -5.56 -15.92
C TYR A 34 -8.29 -6.10 -16.73
N GLU A 35 -8.54 -7.01 -17.69
CA GLU A 35 -7.51 -7.57 -18.59
C GLU A 35 -6.30 -8.14 -17.83
N LEU A 36 -6.57 -8.95 -16.82
CA LEU A 36 -5.56 -9.57 -15.98
C LEU A 36 -5.45 -11.07 -16.32
N ASP A 37 -4.22 -11.55 -16.46
CA ASP A 37 -3.95 -12.98 -16.70
C ASP A 37 -3.18 -13.60 -15.54
N LYS A 38 -3.84 -14.50 -14.81
CA LYS A 38 -3.23 -15.20 -13.68
C LYS A 38 -2.07 -16.13 -14.08
N THR A 39 -1.99 -16.53 -15.36
CA THR A 39 -0.94 -17.42 -15.84
C THR A 39 0.31 -16.67 -16.28
N ASP A 40 0.20 -15.38 -16.57
CA ASP A 40 1.30 -14.52 -16.97
C ASP A 40 1.62 -13.46 -15.91
N ALA A 41 1.87 -13.93 -14.70
CA ALA A 41 2.10 -13.09 -13.53
C ALA A 41 3.45 -13.39 -12.86
N VAL A 42 3.98 -12.38 -12.19
CA VAL A 42 5.08 -12.47 -11.24
C VAL A 42 4.54 -12.13 -9.87
N LEU A 43 4.74 -13.04 -8.91
CA LEU A 43 4.32 -12.84 -7.52
C LEU A 43 5.47 -12.25 -6.72
N GLU A 44 5.13 -11.32 -5.85
CA GLU A 44 6.05 -10.65 -4.93
C GLU A 44 7.32 -10.05 -5.57
N PRO A 45 7.25 -9.41 -6.76
CA PRO A 45 8.42 -8.77 -7.34
C PRO A 45 8.89 -7.61 -6.46
N SER A 46 10.21 -7.56 -6.23
CA SER A 46 10.83 -6.50 -5.45
C SER A 46 11.50 -5.48 -6.35
N TYR A 47 11.37 -4.21 -5.99
CA TYR A 47 11.90 -3.08 -6.74
C TYR A 47 12.75 -2.18 -5.85
N ILE A 48 13.80 -1.64 -6.42
CA ILE A 48 14.62 -0.59 -5.84
C ILE A 48 14.62 0.57 -6.83
N CYS A 49 14.27 1.75 -6.38
CA CYS A 49 14.29 2.99 -7.16
C CYS A 49 15.28 3.97 -6.51
N GLU A 50 16.51 3.99 -7.02
CA GLU A 50 17.57 4.88 -6.51
C GLU A 50 17.19 6.36 -6.67
N ALA A 51 16.59 6.72 -7.82
CA ALA A 51 16.18 8.10 -8.12
C ALA A 51 15.20 8.67 -7.08
N LEU A 52 14.35 7.81 -6.51
CA LEU A 52 13.40 8.19 -5.47
C LEU A 52 13.87 7.79 -4.07
N GLY A 53 14.95 7.01 -3.95
CA GLY A 53 15.39 6.41 -2.67
C GLY A 53 14.29 5.56 -2.03
N LEU A 54 13.54 4.84 -2.84
CA LEU A 54 12.45 3.98 -2.42
C LEU A 54 12.73 2.54 -2.80
N GLN A 55 12.30 1.64 -1.94
CA GLN A 55 12.22 0.22 -2.23
C GLN A 55 10.82 -0.29 -1.89
N GLY A 56 10.40 -1.35 -2.57
CA GLY A 56 9.10 -1.95 -2.30
C GLY A 56 8.98 -3.34 -2.92
N ARG A 57 7.96 -4.05 -2.47
CA ARG A 57 7.56 -5.33 -3.00
C ARG A 57 6.08 -5.28 -3.30
N LEU A 58 5.72 -5.57 -4.53
CA LEU A 58 4.33 -5.71 -4.96
C LEU A 58 3.85 -7.13 -4.65
N ASP A 59 2.56 -7.31 -4.47
CA ASP A 59 2.01 -8.66 -4.25
C ASP A 59 1.83 -9.41 -5.59
N TYR A 60 1.43 -8.70 -6.63
CA TYR A 60 1.16 -9.27 -7.95
C TYR A 60 1.51 -8.26 -9.05
N MET A 61 2.16 -8.72 -10.11
CA MET A 61 2.48 -7.95 -11.30
C MET A 61 2.28 -8.80 -12.55
N GLN A 62 1.65 -8.25 -13.58
CA GLN A 62 1.69 -8.86 -14.92
C GLN A 62 3.12 -8.85 -15.44
N ARG A 63 3.53 -9.92 -16.14
CA ARG A 63 4.91 -10.06 -16.63
C ARG A 63 5.31 -8.93 -17.60
N ASP A 64 4.36 -8.43 -18.39
CA ASP A 64 4.55 -7.29 -19.28
C ASP A 64 4.53 -5.94 -18.56
N MET A 65 4.38 -5.94 -17.24
CA MET A 65 4.27 -4.76 -16.36
C MET A 65 3.11 -3.82 -16.70
N SER A 66 2.12 -4.29 -17.45
CA SER A 66 0.95 -3.49 -17.82
C SER A 66 0.03 -3.20 -16.64
N SER A 67 0.05 -4.09 -15.64
CA SER A 67 -0.80 -3.95 -14.45
C SER A 67 -0.21 -4.61 -13.22
N PHE A 68 -0.58 -4.11 -12.06
CA PHE A 68 -0.23 -4.72 -10.77
C PHE A 68 -1.37 -4.62 -9.76
N ILE A 69 -1.31 -5.49 -8.76
CA ILE A 69 -2.26 -5.53 -7.65
C ILE A 69 -1.49 -5.50 -6.34
N GLU A 70 -1.94 -4.66 -5.44
CA GLU A 70 -1.55 -4.65 -4.03
C GLU A 70 -2.69 -5.24 -3.20
N MET A 71 -2.39 -6.18 -2.32
CA MET A 71 -3.39 -6.86 -1.49
C MET A 71 -3.36 -6.34 -0.05
N LYS A 72 -4.53 -6.22 0.55
CA LYS A 72 -4.71 -5.80 1.96
C LYS A 72 -5.69 -6.73 2.66
N SER A 73 -5.25 -7.33 3.76
CA SER A 73 -6.10 -8.16 4.62
C SER A 73 -7.00 -7.34 5.55
N GLY A 74 -6.69 -6.06 5.74
CA GLY A 74 -7.46 -5.16 6.59
C GLY A 74 -8.81 -4.74 5.99
N LYS A 75 -9.53 -3.91 6.75
CA LYS A 75 -10.77 -3.28 6.28
C LYS A 75 -10.46 -2.02 5.47
N ALA A 76 -11.26 -1.78 4.43
CA ALA A 76 -11.34 -0.48 3.77
C ALA A 76 -12.13 0.51 4.63
N ASP A 77 -12.19 1.78 4.20
CA ASP A 77 -13.02 2.78 4.88
C ASP A 77 -14.49 2.59 4.48
N GLU A 78 -15.36 2.47 5.47
CA GLU A 78 -16.80 2.35 5.27
C GLU A 78 -17.45 3.71 5.55
N TYR A 79 -18.02 4.31 4.53
CA TYR A 79 -18.78 5.55 4.67
C TYR A 79 -20.26 5.24 4.95
N ALA A 80 -20.69 5.51 6.18
CA ALA A 80 -22.03 5.20 6.68
C ALA A 80 -23.17 5.83 5.85
N ILE A 81 -22.91 6.93 5.14
CA ILE A 81 -23.96 7.69 4.40
C ILE A 81 -24.37 7.01 3.07
N ARG A 82 -23.56 6.09 2.53
CA ARG A 82 -23.83 5.47 1.21
C ARG A 82 -23.61 3.96 1.15
N GLY A 83 -23.23 3.32 2.24
CA GLY A 83 -22.83 1.90 2.22
C GLY A 83 -21.66 1.62 1.26
N LYS A 84 -20.92 2.65 0.87
CA LYS A 84 -19.84 2.55 -0.11
C LYS A 84 -18.54 2.30 0.63
N VAL A 85 -17.88 1.22 0.25
CA VAL A 85 -16.54 0.89 0.74
C VAL A 85 -15.52 1.57 -0.17
N GLU A 86 -14.60 2.35 0.41
CA GLU A 86 -13.54 3.02 -0.33
C GLU A 86 -12.16 2.65 0.20
N PRO A 87 -11.13 2.60 -0.67
CA PRO A 87 -9.77 2.36 -0.26
C PRO A 87 -9.26 3.46 0.69
N LYS A 88 -8.51 3.07 1.71
CA LYS A 88 -7.85 4.00 2.62
C LYS A 88 -6.84 4.88 1.88
N GLU A 89 -6.72 6.13 2.28
CA GLU A 89 -5.82 7.10 1.64
C GLU A 89 -4.35 6.64 1.65
N ASN A 90 -3.87 6.07 2.75
CA ASN A 90 -2.50 5.54 2.82
C ASN A 90 -2.25 4.42 1.79
N ASN A 91 -3.25 3.56 1.55
CA ASN A 91 -3.14 2.51 0.55
C ASN A 91 -3.17 3.09 -0.88
N LYS A 92 -3.99 4.12 -1.12
CA LYS A 92 -3.96 4.86 -2.41
C LYS A 92 -2.60 5.50 -2.66
N VAL A 93 -2.00 6.11 -1.64
CA VAL A 93 -0.65 6.70 -1.72
C VAL A 93 0.39 5.64 -2.04
N GLN A 94 0.33 4.47 -1.43
CA GLN A 94 1.23 3.35 -1.72
C GLN A 94 1.16 2.95 -3.19
N MET A 95 -0.05 2.86 -3.77
CA MET A 95 -0.25 2.56 -5.19
C MET A 95 0.42 3.60 -6.09
N LEU A 96 0.28 4.89 -5.76
CA LEU A 96 0.91 5.98 -6.50
C LEU A 96 2.44 5.91 -6.44
N LEU A 97 3.00 5.55 -5.29
CA LEU A 97 4.44 5.36 -5.14
C LEU A 97 4.95 4.20 -5.99
N TYR A 98 4.24 3.08 -6.05
CA TYR A 98 4.61 1.98 -6.95
C TYR A 98 4.57 2.39 -8.42
N GLN A 99 3.56 3.14 -8.85
CA GLN A 99 3.51 3.69 -10.21
C GLN A 99 4.71 4.62 -10.48
N ALA A 100 5.11 5.44 -9.51
CA ALA A 100 6.29 6.28 -9.61
C ALA A 100 7.59 5.45 -9.69
N VAL A 101 7.72 4.42 -8.86
CA VAL A 101 8.88 3.51 -8.91
C VAL A 101 9.00 2.85 -10.28
N LEU A 102 7.92 2.33 -10.84
CA LEU A 102 7.93 1.71 -12.18
C LEU A 102 8.32 2.72 -13.26
N GLN A 103 7.84 3.95 -13.18
CA GLN A 103 8.21 5.01 -14.11
C GLN A 103 9.70 5.35 -14.03
N TYR A 104 10.24 5.58 -12.83
CA TYR A 104 11.62 6.03 -12.65
C TYR A 104 12.66 4.91 -12.76
N SER A 105 12.31 3.68 -12.38
CA SER A 105 13.24 2.55 -12.46
C SER A 105 13.21 1.84 -13.81
N MET A 106 12.05 1.83 -14.48
CA MET A 106 11.84 1.02 -15.69
C MET A 106 11.40 1.82 -16.92
N GLY A 107 11.28 3.14 -16.78
CA GLY A 107 10.84 4.02 -17.88
C GLY A 107 9.38 3.81 -18.31
N MET A 108 8.59 3.13 -17.49
CA MET A 108 7.17 2.88 -17.79
C MET A 108 6.35 4.17 -17.66
N ASP A 109 5.48 4.45 -18.63
CA ASP A 109 4.53 5.55 -18.47
C ASP A 109 3.48 5.16 -17.41
N HIS A 110 3.53 5.81 -16.25
CA HIS A 110 2.61 5.55 -15.14
C HIS A 110 1.13 5.64 -15.52
N ARG A 111 0.78 6.40 -16.59
CA ARG A 111 -0.60 6.52 -17.10
C ARG A 111 -1.07 5.27 -17.82
N LYS A 112 -0.13 4.44 -18.29
CA LYS A 112 -0.41 3.19 -18.99
C LYS A 112 -0.41 1.98 -18.07
N VAL A 113 0.19 2.10 -16.88
CA VAL A 113 0.23 1.01 -15.90
C VAL A 113 -1.07 1.03 -15.09
N LYS A 114 -1.87 -0.01 -15.23
CA LYS A 114 -3.09 -0.20 -14.44
C LYS A 114 -2.72 -0.69 -13.03
N ALA A 115 -3.18 0.00 -12.03
CA ALA A 115 -2.91 -0.32 -10.64
C ALA A 115 -4.21 -0.64 -9.91
N TYR A 116 -4.22 -1.74 -9.16
CA TYR A 116 -5.40 -2.21 -8.46
C TYR A 116 -5.09 -2.48 -7.00
N LEU A 117 -6.08 -2.22 -6.15
CA LEU A 117 -6.07 -2.53 -4.73
C LEU A 117 -7.11 -3.60 -4.45
N LEU A 118 -6.69 -4.73 -3.90
CA LEU A 118 -7.56 -5.82 -3.47
C LEU A 118 -7.63 -5.86 -1.95
N TYR A 119 -8.80 -5.57 -1.40
CA TYR A 119 -9.08 -5.89 0.00
C TYR A 119 -9.61 -7.31 0.09
N THR A 120 -8.83 -8.22 0.64
CA THR A 120 -9.19 -9.64 0.68
C THR A 120 -10.36 -9.98 1.61
N ARG A 121 -10.82 -9.01 2.42
CA ARG A 121 -12.10 -9.12 3.16
C ARG A 121 -13.32 -8.99 2.24
N TYR A 122 -13.14 -8.47 1.04
CA TYR A 122 -14.19 -8.25 0.06
C TYR A 122 -13.69 -8.74 -1.29
N PRO A 123 -14.48 -9.41 -2.12
CA PRO A 123 -14.04 -9.82 -3.46
C PRO A 123 -14.09 -8.62 -4.43
N LEU A 124 -13.49 -7.51 -4.04
CA LEU A 124 -13.55 -6.24 -4.77
C LEU A 124 -12.15 -5.75 -5.12
N LEU A 125 -11.96 -5.51 -6.39
CA LEU A 125 -10.74 -4.97 -6.97
C LEU A 125 -10.95 -3.49 -7.32
N TYR A 126 -10.26 -2.60 -6.62
CA TYR A 126 -10.37 -1.15 -6.79
C TYR A 126 -9.30 -0.63 -7.74
N PRO A 127 -9.68 -0.03 -8.87
CA PRO A 127 -8.71 0.63 -9.75
C PRO A 127 -8.17 1.89 -9.10
N SER A 128 -6.86 2.05 -9.12
CA SER A 128 -6.18 3.28 -8.73
C SER A 128 -6.03 4.20 -9.95
N ARG A 129 -6.38 5.47 -9.77
CA ARG A 129 -6.18 6.48 -10.82
C ARG A 129 -4.82 7.14 -10.64
N PRO A 130 -3.95 7.13 -11.67
CA PRO A 130 -2.67 7.82 -11.59
C PRO A 130 -2.89 9.31 -11.34
N SER A 131 -2.15 9.87 -10.38
CA SER A 131 -2.17 11.30 -10.08
C SER A 131 -0.77 11.80 -9.81
N TRP A 132 -0.15 12.37 -10.83
CA TRP A 132 1.21 12.88 -10.72
C TRP A 132 1.33 14.01 -9.68
N ALA A 133 0.30 14.83 -9.54
CA ALA A 133 0.27 15.87 -8.52
C ALA A 133 0.36 15.29 -7.10
N LEU A 134 -0.36 14.18 -6.83
CA LEU A 134 -0.28 13.49 -5.54
C LEU A 134 1.07 12.80 -5.36
N VAL A 135 1.63 12.17 -6.40
CA VAL A 135 2.97 11.56 -6.35
C VAL A 135 4.01 12.61 -5.96
N ARG A 136 4.01 13.79 -6.61
CA ARG A 136 4.94 14.87 -6.24
C ARG A 136 4.80 15.28 -4.79
N ARG A 137 3.58 15.48 -4.30
CA ARG A 137 3.34 15.86 -2.89
C ARG A 137 3.88 14.82 -1.91
N VAL A 138 3.73 13.53 -2.22
CA VAL A 138 4.26 12.45 -1.38
C VAL A 138 5.79 12.44 -1.40
N ILE A 139 6.41 12.62 -2.58
CA ILE A 139 7.86 12.71 -2.70
C ILE A 139 8.41 13.97 -2.00
N ASP A 140 7.74 15.10 -2.10
CA ASP A 140 8.12 16.31 -1.39
C ASP A 140 8.02 16.13 0.13
N LEU A 141 7.00 15.43 0.62
CA LEU A 141 6.89 15.08 2.03
C LEU A 141 8.04 14.16 2.48
N ARG A 142 8.30 13.11 1.70
CA ARG A 142 9.42 12.19 1.94
C ARG A 142 10.76 12.95 1.97
N ASN A 143 11.00 13.85 1.03
CA ASN A 143 12.23 14.63 0.98
C ASN A 143 12.40 15.52 2.22
N ARG A 144 11.31 16.10 2.72
CA ARG A 144 11.34 16.87 3.98
C ARG A 144 11.67 15.98 5.17
N ILE A 145 11.07 14.79 5.27
CA ILE A 145 11.36 13.84 6.34
C ILE A 145 12.86 13.46 6.31
N VAL A 146 13.38 13.09 5.14
CA VAL A 146 14.79 12.72 4.98
C VAL A 146 15.73 13.88 5.34
N ALA A 147 15.38 15.12 4.92
CA ALA A 147 16.17 16.30 5.25
C ALA A 147 16.17 16.58 6.77
N ASP A 148 15.05 16.39 7.44
CA ASP A 148 14.94 16.53 8.89
C ASP A 148 15.75 15.45 9.63
N GLU A 149 15.62 14.18 9.23
CA GLU A 149 16.42 13.08 9.78
C GLU A 149 17.92 13.30 9.57
N TYR A 150 18.34 13.71 8.38
CA TYR A 150 19.72 14.03 8.09
C TYR A 150 20.22 15.20 8.94
N GLY A 151 19.40 16.23 9.11
CA GLY A 151 19.69 17.37 9.99
C GLY A 151 19.86 16.95 11.46
N ILE A 152 19.06 16.02 11.95
CA ILE A 152 19.17 15.44 13.29
C ILE A 152 20.50 14.69 13.42
N GLN A 153 20.84 13.84 12.46
CA GLN A 153 22.09 13.06 12.47
C GLN A 153 23.33 13.95 12.44
N LEU A 154 23.35 15.00 11.61
CA LEU A 154 24.48 15.92 11.51
C LEU A 154 24.68 16.76 12.77
N ARG A 155 23.61 17.19 13.39
CA ARG A 155 23.67 18.06 14.57
C ARG A 155 23.84 17.28 15.86
N ASN A 156 23.36 16.04 15.89
CA ASN A 156 23.41 15.11 17.02
C ASN A 156 23.22 15.82 18.39
N SER A 157 22.29 16.78 18.43
CA SER A 157 22.00 17.55 19.64
C SER A 157 20.60 17.26 20.14
N LEU A 158 20.50 16.99 21.44
CA LEU A 158 19.22 16.80 22.12
C LEU A 158 18.32 18.03 21.94
N GLU A 159 18.92 19.21 21.91
CA GLU A 159 18.21 20.48 21.74
C GLU A 159 17.55 20.59 20.37
N TYR A 160 18.27 20.24 19.29
CA TYR A 160 17.69 20.21 17.95
C TYR A 160 16.57 19.18 17.83
N THR A 161 16.76 18.00 18.42
CA THR A 161 15.75 16.94 18.44
C THR A 161 14.52 17.40 19.21
N ALA A 162 14.70 17.99 20.40
CA ALA A 162 13.61 18.53 21.20
C ALA A 162 12.82 19.62 20.44
N GLN A 163 13.50 20.52 19.76
CA GLN A 163 12.88 21.57 18.94
C GLN A 163 12.06 20.99 17.78
N LYS A 164 12.54 19.90 17.14
CA LYS A 164 11.82 19.22 16.07
C LYS A 164 10.62 18.43 16.57
N LEU A 165 10.68 17.94 17.80
CA LEU A 165 9.58 17.23 18.46
C LEU A 165 8.55 18.20 19.08
N GLU A 166 8.91 19.48 19.23
CA GLU A 166 8.01 20.52 19.71
C GLU A 166 6.84 20.68 18.71
N GLY A 167 5.63 20.53 19.19
CA GLY A 167 4.42 20.55 18.35
C GLY A 167 4.00 19.22 17.75
N ILE A 168 4.77 18.15 17.92
CA ILE A 168 4.30 16.80 17.60
C ILE A 168 3.25 16.38 18.64
N ASN A 169 2.05 16.17 18.17
CA ASN A 169 0.95 15.68 19.00
C ASN A 169 0.46 14.32 18.47
N SER A 170 -0.50 13.72 19.14
CA SER A 170 -1.07 12.44 18.76
C SER A 170 -1.63 12.41 17.32
N PHE A 171 -2.01 13.56 16.78
CA PHE A 171 -2.50 13.70 15.41
C PHE A 171 -1.36 13.66 14.36
N THR A 172 -0.22 14.31 14.66
CA THR A 172 0.95 14.30 13.79
C THR A 172 1.72 12.98 13.89
N CYS A 173 1.68 12.32 15.05
CA CYS A 173 2.31 11.01 15.27
C CYS A 173 1.70 9.90 14.41
N LEU A 174 0.42 10.00 14.05
CA LEU A 174 -0.25 9.04 13.14
C LEU A 174 0.36 8.99 11.73
N LEU A 175 1.06 10.04 11.31
CA LEU A 175 1.79 10.07 10.03
C LEU A 175 3.13 9.31 10.10
N TYR A 176 3.70 9.16 11.29
CA TYR A 176 4.98 8.49 11.52
C TYR A 176 4.84 7.04 12.02
N THR A 177 3.69 6.71 12.59
CA THR A 177 3.39 5.39 13.17
C THR A 177 2.34 4.64 12.37
N SER A 178 2.44 4.65 11.04
CA SER A 178 1.76 3.59 10.29
C SER A 178 2.46 2.29 10.70
N PRO A 179 1.82 1.40 11.46
CA PRO A 179 2.49 0.17 11.89
C PRO A 179 2.95 -0.56 10.66
N SER A 180 4.23 -0.92 10.65
CA SER A 180 4.75 -1.90 9.71
C SER A 180 3.85 -3.14 9.79
N PRO A 181 3.61 -3.87 8.70
CA PRO A 181 2.88 -5.14 8.76
C PRO A 181 3.42 -6.13 9.79
N ARG A 182 4.65 -5.92 10.28
CA ARG A 182 5.25 -6.71 11.36
C ARG A 182 4.71 -6.37 12.74
N ASP A 183 4.22 -5.14 12.96
CA ASP A 183 3.75 -4.70 14.28
C ASP A 183 2.27 -5.08 14.52
N ALA A 184 1.58 -5.54 13.50
CA ALA A 184 0.18 -6.00 13.60
C ALA A 184 0.03 -7.39 14.26
N HIS A 185 1.13 -8.05 14.60
CA HIS A 185 1.12 -9.37 15.25
C HIS A 185 1.32 -9.35 16.77
N GLU A 186 1.56 -8.21 17.38
CA GLU A 186 1.83 -8.10 18.82
C GLU A 186 0.74 -7.39 19.64
N SER A 187 -0.49 -7.27 19.14
CA SER A 187 -1.60 -6.73 19.95
C SER A 187 -2.87 -7.57 19.87
#